data_c1d0efb219c321085a94591b833c613a
#
_entry.id   c1d0efb219c321085a94591b833c613a
#
_cell.length_a   1.000
_cell.length_b   1.000
_cell.length_c   1.000
_cell.angle_alpha   90.00
_cell.angle_beta   90.00
_cell.angle_gamma   90.00
#
_symmetry.space_group_name_H-M   'P 1'
#
loop_
_entity.id
_entity.type
_entity.pdbx_description
1 polymer ?
#
loop_
_entity_poly.entity_id
_entity_poly.type
_entity_poly.pdbx_seq_one_letter_code
_entity_poly.pdbx_strand_id
1 'polypeptide(L)'
;AVGEQEEDALAPACMASVLGKEADVKHWQSLVRTDPDHVRLMFDQRWEMNGIEKYFAGPKSGLIGTNSFWAMRSPYFPREYAEEMVQHWAIDREKGFFGEFFPLAMSKQSMQEFDTKVDHSFGYTPDTAYFMLDGMFCQGLSVAPELTLNHIGNYNWHEEWNIPVAPEAYRRDRTLFGDQYSNFNAGKILLYLEGLGGLEYSIPENKLLVRPALPDTWEWMEIRLPLKGEWTTIRYEKDTVDVSGSPLPWEQISRGNSN
;
A
#
# COMPACT_ATOMS: atom_id res chain seq x y z
N ALA A 1 3.06 -8.00 -11.62
CA ALA A 1 2.02 -7.98 -12.66
C ALA A 1 2.02 -6.66 -13.44
N VAL A 2 0.85 -6.14 -13.97
CA VAL A 2 0.88 -4.98 -14.88
C VAL A 2 1.39 -3.72 -14.19
N GLY A 3 0.95 -3.44 -12.96
CA GLY A 3 1.39 -2.26 -12.20
C GLY A 3 2.89 -2.27 -11.85
N GLU A 4 3.44 -3.43 -11.50
CA GLU A 4 4.87 -3.58 -11.22
C GLU A 4 5.74 -3.28 -12.45
N GLN A 5 5.31 -3.73 -13.64
CA GLN A 5 6.07 -3.45 -14.88
C GLN A 5 6.09 -1.97 -15.24
N GLU A 6 5.03 -1.23 -14.90
CA GLU A 6 4.99 0.22 -15.09
C GLU A 6 5.91 0.94 -14.11
N GLU A 7 5.89 0.57 -12.83
CA GLU A 7 6.81 1.12 -11.82
C GLU A 7 8.26 0.81 -12.16
N ASP A 8 8.56 -0.42 -12.60
CA ASP A 8 9.89 -0.86 -13.02
C ASP A 8 10.45 -0.09 -14.22
N ALA A 9 9.58 0.45 -15.08
CA ALA A 9 10.00 1.27 -16.22
C ALA A 9 10.03 2.77 -15.89
N LEU A 10 9.11 3.24 -15.04
CA LEU A 10 9.05 4.66 -14.65
C LEU A 10 10.23 5.09 -13.78
N ALA A 11 10.68 4.24 -12.84
CA ALA A 11 11.80 4.55 -11.97
C ALA A 11 13.12 4.79 -12.77
N PRO A 12 13.56 3.92 -13.70
CA PRO A 12 14.68 4.21 -14.59
C PRO A 12 14.49 5.45 -15.47
N ALA A 13 13.26 5.73 -15.94
CA ALA A 13 12.97 6.93 -16.69
C ALA A 13 13.20 8.19 -15.86
N CYS A 14 12.73 8.20 -14.61
CA CYS A 14 12.99 9.29 -13.67
C CYS A 14 14.48 9.47 -13.38
N MET A 15 15.21 8.37 -13.15
CA MET A 15 16.67 8.41 -12.93
C MET A 15 17.40 8.97 -14.16
N ALA A 16 17.03 8.51 -15.34
CA ALA A 16 17.61 9.02 -16.60
C ALA A 16 17.35 10.52 -16.80
N SER A 17 16.15 10.98 -16.44
CA SER A 17 15.81 12.40 -16.47
C SER A 17 16.69 13.24 -15.57
N VAL A 18 16.88 12.80 -14.31
CA VAL A 18 17.77 13.48 -13.35
C VAL A 18 19.21 13.54 -13.85
N LEU A 19 19.66 12.52 -14.60
CA LEU A 19 21.01 12.44 -15.17
C LEU A 19 21.12 13.15 -16.54
N GLY A 20 20.08 13.79 -17.05
CA GLY A 20 20.06 14.46 -18.35
C GLY A 20 20.19 13.52 -19.56
N LYS A 21 19.81 12.25 -19.39
CA LYS A 21 19.91 11.22 -20.44
C LYS A 21 18.60 11.07 -21.21
N GLU A 22 18.28 12.02 -22.04
CA GLU A 22 16.99 12.09 -22.76
C GLU A 22 16.66 10.84 -23.60
N ALA A 23 17.67 10.22 -24.24
CA ALA A 23 17.45 9.01 -25.02
C ALA A 23 17.02 7.83 -24.13
N ASP A 24 17.62 7.70 -22.95
CA ASP A 24 17.26 6.66 -21.97
C ASP A 24 15.86 6.93 -21.39
N VAL A 25 15.51 8.19 -21.15
CA VAL A 25 14.15 8.57 -20.71
C VAL A 25 13.10 8.06 -21.72
N LYS A 26 13.30 8.39 -23.02
CA LYS A 26 12.38 7.95 -24.08
C LYS A 26 12.32 6.44 -24.20
N HIS A 27 13.46 5.76 -24.06
CA HIS A 27 13.51 4.31 -24.10
C HIS A 27 12.67 3.70 -22.95
N TRP A 28 12.91 4.09 -21.71
CA TRP A 28 12.17 3.56 -20.57
C TRP A 28 10.69 3.89 -20.61
N GLN A 29 10.33 5.13 -20.98
CA GLN A 29 8.92 5.52 -21.17
C GLN A 29 8.22 4.68 -22.26
N SER A 30 8.93 4.29 -23.31
CA SER A 30 8.35 3.44 -24.37
C SER A 30 8.03 2.02 -23.93
N LEU A 31 8.58 1.57 -22.81
CA LEU A 31 8.30 0.26 -22.24
C LEU A 31 7.07 0.27 -21.33
N VAL A 32 6.64 1.45 -20.89
CA VAL A 32 5.41 1.62 -20.12
C VAL A 32 4.22 1.39 -21.04
N ARG A 33 3.34 0.48 -20.68
CA ARG A 33 2.09 0.28 -21.42
C ARG A 33 1.11 1.39 -21.01
N THR A 34 1.07 2.44 -21.79
CA THR A 34 0.27 3.65 -21.52
C THR A 34 -1.13 3.62 -22.13
N ASP A 35 -1.62 2.46 -22.51
CA ASP A 35 -3.00 2.33 -23.00
C ASP A 35 -3.94 1.95 -21.81
N PRO A 36 -4.58 2.95 -21.17
CA PRO A 36 -5.46 2.73 -20.03
C PRO A 36 -6.60 1.76 -20.35
N ASP A 37 -7.15 1.83 -21.54
CA ASP A 37 -8.29 1.01 -21.97
C ASP A 37 -7.87 -0.46 -22.07
N HIS A 38 -6.66 -0.71 -22.57
CA HIS A 38 -6.13 -2.08 -22.63
C HIS A 38 -5.88 -2.66 -21.23
N VAL A 39 -5.29 -1.88 -20.34
CA VAL A 39 -5.03 -2.30 -18.96
C VAL A 39 -6.35 -2.54 -18.22
N ARG A 40 -7.32 -1.64 -18.37
CA ARG A 40 -8.66 -1.80 -17.81
C ARG A 40 -9.31 -3.09 -18.31
N LEU A 41 -9.26 -3.34 -19.62
CA LEU A 41 -9.82 -4.54 -20.22
C LEU A 41 -9.20 -5.82 -19.63
N MET A 42 -7.90 -5.83 -19.31
CA MET A 42 -7.26 -6.97 -18.66
C MET A 42 -7.83 -7.23 -17.26
N PHE A 43 -8.11 -6.19 -16.49
CA PHE A 43 -8.76 -6.34 -15.18
C PHE A 43 -10.20 -6.84 -15.31
N ASP A 44 -10.96 -6.28 -16.23
CA ASP A 44 -12.34 -6.68 -16.49
C ASP A 44 -12.43 -8.15 -16.94
N GLN A 45 -11.58 -8.58 -17.86
CA GLN A 45 -11.53 -9.98 -18.31
C GLN A 45 -11.18 -10.93 -17.14
N ARG A 46 -10.25 -10.53 -16.26
CA ARG A 46 -9.91 -11.37 -15.11
C ARG A 46 -11.05 -11.43 -14.11
N TRP A 47 -11.76 -10.33 -13.92
CA TRP A 47 -12.93 -10.27 -13.04
C TRP A 47 -14.07 -11.15 -13.57
N GLU A 48 -14.37 -11.05 -14.86
CA GLU A 48 -15.36 -11.90 -15.52
C GLU A 48 -15.03 -13.39 -15.43
N MET A 49 -13.75 -13.75 -15.61
CA MET A 49 -13.32 -15.15 -15.55
C MET A 49 -13.36 -15.75 -14.15
N ASN A 50 -12.98 -15.00 -13.16
CA ASN A 50 -12.73 -15.51 -11.82
C ASN A 50 -13.78 -15.06 -10.79
N GLY A 51 -14.43 -13.94 -11.00
CA GLY A 51 -15.30 -13.29 -10.03
C GLY A 51 -14.58 -12.94 -8.74
N ILE A 52 -15.31 -12.43 -7.77
CA ILE A 52 -14.75 -12.02 -6.48
C ILE A 52 -14.12 -13.20 -5.70
N GLU A 53 -14.71 -14.37 -5.79
CA GLU A 53 -14.27 -15.56 -5.04
C GLU A 53 -12.91 -16.07 -5.51
N LYS A 54 -12.55 -15.87 -6.77
CA LYS A 54 -11.35 -16.44 -7.40
C LYS A 54 -10.39 -15.39 -7.94
N TYR A 55 -10.72 -14.12 -7.87
CA TYR A 55 -9.85 -13.06 -8.39
C TYR A 55 -8.47 -13.11 -7.75
N PHE A 56 -8.42 -13.47 -6.47
CA PHE A 56 -7.22 -13.58 -5.67
C PHE A 56 -6.52 -14.93 -5.76
N ALA A 57 -7.24 -15.95 -6.19
CA ALA A 57 -6.65 -17.28 -6.34
C ALA A 57 -5.82 -17.33 -7.62
N GLY A 58 -4.61 -17.79 -7.54
CA GLY A 58 -3.93 -18.28 -8.73
C GLY A 58 -4.80 -19.39 -9.35
N PRO A 59 -4.81 -19.53 -10.69
CA PRO A 59 -5.73 -20.44 -11.38
C PRO A 59 -5.61 -21.92 -10.96
N LYS A 60 -4.64 -22.26 -10.14
CA LYS A 60 -4.38 -23.65 -9.69
C LYS A 60 -4.34 -23.83 -8.17
N SER A 61 -4.25 -22.75 -7.37
CA SER A 61 -3.99 -22.91 -5.94
C SER A 61 -5.21 -22.72 -5.05
N GLY A 62 -6.19 -21.96 -5.47
CA GLY A 62 -7.33 -21.60 -4.62
C GLY A 62 -6.96 -20.78 -3.38
N LEU A 63 -5.67 -20.50 -3.16
CA LEU A 63 -5.19 -19.76 -2.03
C LEU A 63 -5.43 -18.25 -2.21
N ILE A 64 -6.06 -17.63 -1.22
CA ILE A 64 -6.38 -16.21 -1.23
C ILE A 64 -5.43 -15.50 -0.28
N GLY A 65 -4.44 -14.84 -0.83
CA GLY A 65 -3.39 -14.12 -0.10
C GLY A 65 -3.47 -12.60 -0.29
N THR A 66 -2.83 -11.87 0.61
CA THR A 66 -2.75 -10.38 0.55
C THR A 66 -2.14 -9.86 -0.75
N ASN A 67 -1.28 -10.63 -1.40
CA ASN A 67 -0.65 -10.27 -2.67
C ASN A 67 -1.66 -9.95 -3.79
N SER A 68 -2.87 -10.47 -3.69
CA SER A 68 -3.91 -10.22 -4.67
C SER A 68 -4.40 -8.76 -4.65
N PHE A 69 -4.21 -8.07 -3.52
CA PHE A 69 -4.55 -6.67 -3.38
C PHE A 69 -3.54 -5.71 -4.04
N TRP A 70 -2.38 -6.19 -4.46
CA TRP A 70 -1.37 -5.37 -5.13
C TRP A 70 -1.89 -4.73 -6.43
N ALA A 71 -2.82 -5.38 -7.09
CA ALA A 71 -3.46 -4.85 -8.28
C ALA A 71 -4.14 -3.48 -8.05
N MET A 72 -4.60 -3.22 -6.80
CA MET A 72 -5.23 -1.95 -6.44
C MET A 72 -4.28 -0.74 -6.50
N ARG A 73 -2.96 -0.97 -6.52
CA ARG A 73 -1.97 0.10 -6.68
C ARG A 73 -1.96 0.68 -8.09
N SER A 74 -2.46 -0.07 -9.07
CA SER A 74 -2.57 0.42 -10.44
C SER A 74 -3.63 1.53 -10.52
N PRO A 75 -3.32 2.68 -11.12
CA PRO A 75 -4.30 3.75 -11.34
C PRO A 75 -5.44 3.33 -12.29
N TYR A 76 -5.24 2.24 -13.04
CA TYR A 76 -6.23 1.69 -13.96
C TYR A 76 -7.09 0.59 -13.35
N PHE A 77 -6.82 0.22 -12.08
CA PHE A 77 -7.65 -0.79 -11.41
C PHE A 77 -9.02 -0.21 -11.12
N PRO A 78 -10.11 -0.92 -11.47
CA PRO A 78 -11.47 -0.42 -11.25
C PRO A 78 -11.78 -0.25 -9.76
N ARG A 79 -12.16 0.97 -9.38
CA ARG A 79 -12.48 1.28 -7.99
C ARG A 79 -13.61 0.42 -7.45
N GLU A 80 -14.62 0.15 -8.27
CA GLU A 80 -15.74 -0.73 -7.92
C GLU A 80 -15.28 -2.15 -7.53
N TYR A 81 -14.25 -2.67 -8.21
CA TYR A 81 -13.66 -3.97 -7.85
C TYR A 81 -12.87 -3.88 -6.54
N ALA A 82 -12.16 -2.78 -6.32
CA ALA A 82 -11.45 -2.55 -5.07
C ALA A 82 -12.43 -2.49 -3.88
N GLU A 83 -13.54 -1.76 -4.02
CA GLU A 83 -14.57 -1.67 -3.00
C GLU A 83 -15.19 -3.05 -2.70
N GLU A 84 -15.51 -3.81 -3.73
CA GLU A 84 -16.04 -5.17 -3.58
C GLU A 84 -15.03 -6.11 -2.92
N MET A 85 -13.76 -6.06 -3.33
CA MET A 85 -12.68 -6.84 -2.73
C MET A 85 -12.49 -6.54 -1.25
N VAL A 86 -12.54 -5.28 -0.87
CA VAL A 86 -12.39 -4.88 0.53
C VAL A 86 -13.58 -5.38 1.35
N GLN A 87 -14.80 -5.20 0.88
CA GLN A 87 -16.00 -5.65 1.59
C GLN A 87 -16.05 -7.18 1.72
N HIS A 88 -15.71 -7.88 0.67
CA HIS A 88 -15.82 -9.34 0.63
C HIS A 88 -14.69 -10.06 1.37
N TRP A 89 -13.49 -9.49 1.37
CA TRP A 89 -12.30 -10.13 1.91
C TRP A 89 -11.62 -9.36 3.03
N ALA A 90 -11.27 -8.08 2.82
CA ALA A 90 -10.38 -7.39 3.74
C ALA A 90 -11.00 -7.23 5.13
N ILE A 91 -12.23 -6.74 5.20
CA ILE A 91 -12.92 -6.46 6.46
C ILE A 91 -13.80 -7.60 6.98
N ASP A 92 -13.97 -8.66 6.20
CA ASP A 92 -14.72 -9.83 6.65
C ASP A 92 -13.98 -10.55 7.78
N ARG A 93 -14.69 -10.74 8.91
CA ARG A 93 -14.13 -11.33 10.13
C ARG A 93 -14.24 -12.85 10.19
N GLU A 94 -15.04 -13.44 9.34
CA GLU A 94 -15.30 -14.89 9.34
C GLU A 94 -14.40 -15.61 8.35
N LYS A 95 -14.36 -15.16 7.11
CA LYS A 95 -13.64 -15.80 6.02
C LYS A 95 -12.42 -15.03 5.50
N GLY A 96 -12.39 -13.71 5.75
CA GLY A 96 -11.43 -12.80 5.15
C GLY A 96 -10.11 -12.67 5.90
N PHE A 97 -9.50 -11.49 5.75
CA PHE A 97 -8.17 -11.19 6.28
C PHE A 97 -8.18 -10.56 7.67
N PHE A 98 -9.34 -10.31 8.26
CA PHE A 98 -9.45 -9.66 9.55
C PHE A 98 -9.33 -10.68 10.69
N GLY A 99 -8.15 -10.79 11.27
CA GLY A 99 -7.89 -11.60 12.45
C GLY A 99 -7.88 -10.77 13.73
N GLU A 100 -7.15 -11.23 14.71
CA GLU A 100 -6.82 -10.45 15.91
C GLU A 100 -5.95 -9.25 15.53
N PHE A 101 -5.02 -9.47 14.57
CA PHE A 101 -4.29 -8.44 13.84
C PHE A 101 -4.81 -8.34 12.40
N PHE A 102 -4.54 -7.23 11.77
CA PHE A 102 -4.85 -6.99 10.37
C PHE A 102 -3.58 -6.59 9.60
N PRO A 103 -3.43 -7.06 8.37
CA PRO A 103 -4.10 -8.20 7.77
C PRO A 103 -3.42 -9.53 8.10
N LEU A 104 -4.16 -10.61 8.05
CA LEU A 104 -3.57 -11.95 7.95
C LEU A 104 -2.88 -12.09 6.58
N ALA A 105 -1.81 -12.87 6.51
CA ALA A 105 -1.12 -13.14 5.24
C ALA A 105 -2.03 -13.86 4.23
N MET A 106 -2.94 -14.67 4.74
CA MET A 106 -3.93 -15.41 3.95
C MET A 106 -5.31 -15.28 4.58
N SER A 107 -6.36 -15.44 3.77
CA SER A 107 -7.72 -15.44 4.26
C SER A 107 -7.98 -16.61 5.22
N LYS A 108 -8.86 -16.41 6.20
CA LYS A 108 -9.28 -17.47 7.11
C LYS A 108 -9.89 -18.66 6.38
N GLN A 109 -10.62 -18.39 5.29
CA GLN A 109 -11.16 -19.45 4.45
C GLN A 109 -10.06 -20.33 3.87
N SER A 110 -9.01 -19.74 3.29
CA SER A 110 -7.87 -20.50 2.78
C SER A 110 -7.16 -21.29 3.87
N MET A 111 -7.02 -20.71 5.06
CA MET A 111 -6.41 -21.40 6.19
C MET A 111 -7.21 -22.64 6.63
N GLN A 112 -8.54 -22.60 6.54
CA GLN A 112 -9.40 -23.74 6.86
C GLN A 112 -9.37 -24.84 5.78
N GLU A 113 -9.38 -24.43 4.50
CA GLU A 113 -9.42 -25.35 3.38
C GLU A 113 -8.12 -26.16 3.21
N PHE A 114 -6.99 -25.54 3.53
CA PHE A 114 -5.68 -26.15 3.21
C PHE A 114 -4.96 -26.76 4.41
N ASP A 115 -5.52 -26.70 5.63
CA ASP A 115 -4.98 -27.29 6.88
C ASP A 115 -3.44 -27.28 6.91
N THR A 116 -2.84 -26.15 6.63
CA THR A 116 -1.40 -26.10 6.45
C THR A 116 -0.70 -25.92 7.79
N LYS A 117 0.43 -26.60 7.93
CA LYS A 117 1.32 -26.50 9.10
C LYS A 117 2.35 -25.35 8.98
N VAL A 118 2.29 -24.57 7.91
CA VAL A 118 3.25 -23.50 7.66
C VAL A 118 2.78 -22.23 8.35
N ASP A 119 3.20 -22.03 9.58
CA ASP A 119 2.73 -20.96 10.45
C ASP A 119 2.99 -19.56 9.90
N HIS A 120 4.16 -19.29 9.29
CA HIS A 120 4.49 -17.97 8.77
C HIS A 120 3.61 -17.55 7.60
N SER A 121 3.27 -18.46 6.68
CA SER A 121 2.42 -18.18 5.51
C SER A 121 0.97 -17.91 5.90
N PHE A 122 0.57 -18.27 7.11
CA PHE A 122 -0.80 -18.15 7.60
C PHE A 122 -0.94 -17.22 8.82
N GLY A 123 0.17 -16.63 9.25
CA GLY A 123 0.18 -15.63 10.30
C GLY A 123 0.01 -14.21 9.74
N TYR A 124 0.75 -13.29 10.31
CA TYR A 124 0.72 -11.87 9.96
C TYR A 124 2.06 -11.48 9.36
N THR A 125 2.06 -10.90 8.15
CA THR A 125 3.26 -10.46 7.45
C THR A 125 3.20 -8.96 7.17
N PRO A 126 4.10 -8.16 7.78
CA PRO A 126 4.03 -6.70 7.68
C PRO A 126 4.28 -6.14 6.28
N ASP A 127 5.09 -6.81 5.45
CA ASP A 127 5.39 -6.37 4.08
C ASP A 127 4.17 -6.47 3.16
N THR A 128 3.51 -7.62 3.19
CA THR A 128 2.32 -7.82 2.35
C THR A 128 1.16 -6.92 2.79
N ALA A 129 1.13 -6.56 4.08
CA ALA A 129 0.20 -5.59 4.62
C ALA A 129 0.39 -4.20 4.03
N TYR A 130 1.65 -3.77 3.84
CA TYR A 130 1.94 -2.50 3.20
C TYR A 130 1.29 -2.42 1.82
N PHE A 131 1.55 -3.37 0.93
CA PHE A 131 1.01 -3.34 -0.43
C PHE A 131 -0.52 -3.37 -0.47
N MET A 132 -1.15 -4.11 0.44
CA MET A 132 -2.60 -4.15 0.56
C MET A 132 -3.18 -2.79 0.97
N LEU A 133 -2.63 -2.18 2.01
CA LEU A 133 -3.09 -0.91 2.54
C LEU A 133 -2.78 0.24 1.59
N ASP A 134 -1.58 0.26 1.01
CA ASP A 134 -1.17 1.23 0.00
C ASP A 134 -2.11 1.18 -1.21
N GLY A 135 -2.44 0.00 -1.70
CA GLY A 135 -3.44 -0.18 -2.75
C GLY A 135 -4.81 0.42 -2.38
N MET A 136 -5.25 0.26 -1.14
CA MET A 136 -6.49 0.88 -0.66
C MET A 136 -6.41 2.41 -0.65
N PHE A 137 -5.25 2.97 -0.26
CA PHE A 137 -5.02 4.42 -0.35
C PHE A 137 -4.99 4.91 -1.79
N CYS A 138 -4.34 4.19 -2.71
CA CYS A 138 -4.34 4.51 -4.13
C CYS A 138 -5.75 4.59 -4.71
N GLN A 139 -6.65 3.71 -4.26
CA GLN A 139 -8.06 3.70 -4.66
C GLN A 139 -8.93 4.69 -3.87
N GLY A 140 -8.38 5.42 -2.91
CA GLY A 140 -9.11 6.39 -2.11
C GLY A 140 -10.21 5.76 -1.24
N LEU A 141 -10.00 4.54 -0.76
CA LEU A 141 -10.98 3.83 0.07
C LEU A 141 -10.99 4.37 1.50
N SER A 142 -12.15 4.79 1.98
CA SER A 142 -12.32 5.44 3.28
C SER A 142 -11.95 4.56 4.49
N VAL A 143 -11.93 3.26 4.31
CA VAL A 143 -11.55 2.29 5.36
C VAL A 143 -10.03 2.18 5.56
N ALA A 144 -9.23 2.63 4.60
CA ALA A 144 -7.79 2.46 4.62
C ALA A 144 -7.10 3.09 5.86
N PRO A 145 -7.44 4.30 6.31
CA PRO A 145 -6.82 4.90 7.49
C PRO A 145 -7.00 4.07 8.76
N GLU A 146 -8.21 3.61 9.04
CA GLU A 146 -8.52 2.83 10.24
C GLU A 146 -7.86 1.45 10.21
N LEU A 147 -7.83 0.79 9.05
CA LEU A 147 -7.12 -0.47 8.88
C LEU A 147 -5.61 -0.29 9.03
N THR A 148 -5.07 0.84 8.58
CA THR A 148 -3.66 1.19 8.78
C THR A 148 -3.33 1.36 10.24
N LEU A 149 -4.17 2.04 11.03
CA LEU A 149 -3.98 2.14 12.47
C LEU A 149 -3.98 0.78 13.16
N ASN A 150 -4.92 -0.08 12.78
CA ASN A 150 -4.97 -1.43 13.32
C ASN A 150 -3.67 -2.20 13.02
N HIS A 151 -3.20 -2.12 11.78
CA HIS A 151 -1.94 -2.74 11.38
C HIS A 151 -0.76 -2.18 12.19
N ILE A 152 -0.56 -0.88 12.19
CA ILE A 152 0.57 -0.23 12.85
C ILE A 152 0.55 -0.45 14.36
N GLY A 153 -0.61 -0.32 14.99
CA GLY A 153 -0.77 -0.51 16.43
C GLY A 153 -0.38 -1.91 16.91
N ASN A 154 -0.63 -2.90 16.08
CA ASN A 154 -0.33 -4.29 16.42
C ASN A 154 1.12 -4.72 16.16
N TYR A 155 1.84 -4.01 15.28
CA TYR A 155 3.20 -4.41 14.87
C TYR A 155 4.31 -3.46 15.31
N ASN A 156 3.99 -2.39 16.03
CA ASN A 156 4.98 -1.36 16.31
C ASN A 156 5.97 -1.71 17.40
N TRP A 157 5.60 -2.58 18.33
CA TRP A 157 6.42 -2.87 19.49
C TRP A 157 6.31 -4.33 19.88
N HIS A 158 7.47 -4.91 20.20
CA HIS A 158 7.53 -6.22 20.81
C HIS A 158 8.35 -6.15 22.09
N GLU A 159 7.75 -6.49 23.23
CA GLU A 159 8.34 -6.34 24.56
C GLU A 159 9.62 -7.17 24.73
N GLU A 160 9.66 -8.37 24.15
CA GLU A 160 10.82 -9.25 24.22
C GLU A 160 12.09 -8.63 23.65
N TRP A 161 11.95 -7.79 22.63
CA TRP A 161 13.09 -7.16 21.98
C TRP A 161 13.40 -5.76 22.50
N ASN A 162 12.49 -5.20 23.26
CA ASN A 162 12.61 -3.84 23.82
C ASN A 162 13.00 -2.75 22.77
N ILE A 163 12.65 -2.98 21.54
CA ILE A 163 12.85 -2.07 20.42
C ILE A 163 11.65 -2.13 19.47
N PRO A 164 11.29 -1.03 18.80
CA PRO A 164 10.24 -1.01 17.79
C PRO A 164 10.78 -1.64 16.50
N VAL A 165 10.50 -2.93 16.32
CA VAL A 165 10.94 -3.66 15.12
C VAL A 165 9.77 -4.38 14.48
N ALA A 166 9.87 -4.58 13.17
CA ALA A 166 8.99 -5.46 12.44
C ALA A 166 9.71 -6.79 12.18
N PRO A 167 9.20 -7.91 12.71
CA PRO A 167 9.66 -9.23 12.31
C PRO A 167 9.21 -9.53 10.89
N GLU A 168 9.77 -10.58 10.31
CA GLU A 168 9.28 -11.11 9.03
C GLU A 168 7.80 -11.47 9.11
N ALA A 169 7.42 -12.16 10.17
CA ALA A 169 6.04 -12.53 10.42
C ALA A 169 5.75 -12.73 11.92
N TYR A 170 4.47 -12.81 12.24
CA TYR A 170 3.98 -13.33 13.51
C TYR A 170 3.22 -14.61 13.27
N ARG A 171 3.38 -15.59 14.14
CA ARG A 171 2.51 -16.76 14.18
C ARG A 171 1.13 -16.39 14.71
N ARG A 172 0.18 -17.32 14.61
CA ARG A 172 -1.18 -17.13 15.15
C ARG A 172 -1.21 -16.91 16.66
N ASP A 173 -0.26 -17.48 17.38
CA ASP A 173 -0.11 -17.33 18.84
C ASP A 173 0.65 -16.04 19.22
N ARG A 174 0.89 -15.14 18.25
CA ARG A 174 1.64 -13.89 18.39
C ARG A 174 3.13 -14.04 18.62
N THR A 175 3.67 -15.25 18.61
CA THR A 175 5.12 -15.42 18.69
C THR A 175 5.79 -14.95 17.41
N LEU A 176 7.00 -14.44 17.53
CA LEU A 176 7.78 -13.96 16.41
C LEU A 176 8.22 -15.13 15.53
N PHE A 177 8.27 -14.86 14.23
CA PHE A 177 8.77 -15.80 13.25
C PHE A 177 9.71 -15.08 12.28
N GLY A 178 10.80 -15.76 11.92
CA GLY A 178 11.80 -15.25 10.99
C GLY A 178 12.69 -14.17 11.61
N ASP A 179 13.45 -13.50 10.75
CA ASP A 179 14.40 -12.47 11.12
C ASP A 179 13.76 -11.08 11.14
N GLN A 180 14.55 -10.11 11.60
CA GLN A 180 14.16 -8.70 11.58
C GLN A 180 14.63 -8.07 10.27
N TYR A 181 13.70 -7.61 9.46
CA TYR A 181 14.01 -6.97 8.19
C TYR A 181 13.68 -5.47 8.21
N SER A 182 14.61 -4.67 7.77
CA SER A 182 14.44 -3.20 7.70
C SER A 182 13.34 -2.77 6.72
N ASN A 183 13.13 -3.53 5.65
CA ASN A 183 12.08 -3.26 4.67
C ASN A 183 10.67 -3.33 5.27
N PHE A 184 10.42 -4.19 6.24
CA PHE A 184 9.12 -4.27 6.92
C PHE A 184 8.84 -3.02 7.75
N ASN A 185 9.87 -2.46 8.39
CA ASN A 185 9.76 -1.15 9.05
C ASN A 185 9.59 -0.02 8.04
N ALA A 186 10.28 -0.08 6.89
CA ALA A 186 10.11 0.91 5.83
C ALA A 186 8.66 0.97 5.33
N GLY A 187 8.01 -0.17 5.11
CA GLY A 187 6.60 -0.23 4.73
C GLY A 187 5.68 0.52 5.70
N LYS A 188 5.92 0.40 7.01
CA LYS A 188 5.16 1.16 8.02
C LYS A 188 5.40 2.66 7.91
N ILE A 189 6.66 3.08 7.72
CA ILE A 189 6.99 4.50 7.54
C ILE A 189 6.30 5.04 6.29
N LEU A 190 6.31 4.30 5.20
CA LEU A 190 5.62 4.68 3.97
C LEU A 190 4.09 4.78 4.17
N LEU A 191 3.48 3.90 4.95
CA LEU A 191 2.07 4.02 5.30
C LEU A 191 1.75 5.30 6.09
N TYR A 192 2.67 5.77 6.95
CA TYR A 192 2.50 7.08 7.58
C TYR A 192 2.67 8.23 6.59
N LEU A 193 3.70 8.19 5.76
CA LEU A 193 4.04 9.27 4.85
C LEU A 193 3.07 9.33 3.65
N GLU A 194 3.00 8.26 2.89
CA GLU A 194 2.28 8.19 1.63
C GLU A 194 0.81 7.79 1.83
N GLY A 195 0.56 6.89 2.79
CA GLY A 195 -0.79 6.48 3.15
C GLY A 195 -1.56 7.57 3.90
N LEU A 196 -1.32 7.73 5.19
CA LEU A 196 -2.07 8.67 6.04
C LEU A 196 -1.79 10.13 5.67
N GLY A 197 -0.52 10.49 5.48
CA GLY A 197 -0.10 11.84 5.08
C GLY A 197 -0.40 12.15 3.63
N GLY A 198 -0.50 11.13 2.79
CA GLY A 198 -0.72 11.31 1.35
C GLY A 198 0.36 12.13 0.68
N LEU A 199 1.61 11.97 1.12
CA LEU A 199 2.74 12.71 0.58
C LEU A 199 3.20 12.11 -0.74
N GLU A 200 3.27 12.95 -1.74
CA GLU A 200 3.88 12.64 -3.03
C GLU A 200 4.82 13.80 -3.36
N TYR A 201 6.09 13.51 -3.54
CA TYR A 201 7.06 14.55 -3.88
C TYR A 201 7.98 14.13 -5.03
N SER A 202 8.32 15.11 -5.85
CA SER A 202 9.24 14.94 -6.97
C SER A 202 10.27 16.06 -6.94
N ILE A 203 11.51 15.70 -6.64
CA ILE A 203 12.63 16.66 -6.66
C ILE A 203 12.88 17.19 -8.07
N PRO A 204 12.91 16.34 -9.13
CA PRO A 204 13.08 16.80 -10.51
C PRO A 204 11.99 17.76 -10.98
N GLU A 205 10.74 17.49 -10.61
CA GLU A 205 9.59 18.31 -10.98
C GLU A 205 9.40 19.51 -10.07
N ASN A 206 10.18 19.59 -9.00
CA ASN A 206 10.07 20.63 -7.97
C ASN A 206 8.66 20.73 -7.38
N LYS A 207 8.10 19.60 -6.93
CA LYS A 207 6.71 19.45 -6.53
C LYS A 207 6.55 18.69 -5.23
N LEU A 208 5.62 19.14 -4.39
CA LEU A 208 5.11 18.42 -3.22
C LEU A 208 3.59 18.44 -3.25
N LEU A 209 2.98 17.27 -3.28
CA LEU A 209 1.54 17.09 -3.16
C LEU A 209 1.20 16.50 -1.81
N VAL A 210 0.09 16.92 -1.25
CA VAL A 210 -0.40 16.46 0.05
C VAL A 210 -1.86 16.05 -0.08
N ARG A 211 -2.14 14.75 0.15
CA ARG A 211 -3.48 14.14 0.05
C ARG A 211 -3.85 13.44 1.36
N PRO A 212 -4.12 14.17 2.44
CA PRO A 212 -4.32 13.57 3.75
C PRO A 212 -5.47 12.58 3.78
N ALA A 213 -5.30 11.55 4.59
CA ALA A 213 -6.34 10.60 4.94
C ALA A 213 -6.18 10.18 6.40
N LEU A 214 -6.53 11.09 7.29
CA LEU A 214 -6.43 10.82 8.71
C LEU A 214 -7.56 9.87 9.16
N PRO A 215 -7.27 8.98 10.11
CA PRO A 215 -8.31 8.24 10.81
C PRO A 215 -9.27 9.20 11.53
N ASP A 216 -10.54 8.83 11.60
CA ASP A 216 -11.57 9.67 12.26
C ASP A 216 -11.27 9.94 13.74
N THR A 217 -10.50 9.06 14.37
CA THR A 217 -10.08 9.15 15.78
C THR A 217 -8.93 10.12 16.01
N TRP A 218 -8.27 10.60 14.96
CA TRP A 218 -7.16 11.52 15.08
C TRP A 218 -7.61 12.97 14.86
N GLU A 219 -7.28 13.84 15.81
CA GLU A 219 -7.52 15.28 15.68
C GLU A 219 -6.45 15.96 14.84
N TRP A 220 -5.22 15.44 14.91
CA TRP A 220 -4.09 15.97 14.16
C TRP A 220 -2.99 14.92 13.96
N MET A 221 -2.15 15.18 12.97
CA MET A 221 -0.88 14.47 12.73
C MET A 221 0.19 15.47 12.31
N GLU A 222 1.43 15.23 12.66
CA GLU A 222 2.57 16.02 12.19
C GLU A 222 3.64 15.10 11.60
N ILE A 223 4.12 15.46 10.42
CA ILE A 223 5.22 14.79 9.74
C ILE A 223 6.35 15.78 9.58
N ARG A 224 7.56 15.36 9.94
CA ARG A 224 8.79 16.11 9.69
C ARG A 224 9.74 15.28 8.87
N LEU A 225 10.16 15.82 7.72
CA LEU A 225 11.07 15.12 6.81
C LEU A 225 12.04 16.10 6.15
N PRO A 226 13.25 15.65 5.79
CA PRO A 226 14.19 16.47 5.06
C PRO A 226 13.86 16.45 3.55
N LEU A 227 13.60 17.59 2.95
CA LEU A 227 13.48 17.78 1.51
C LEU A 227 14.60 18.70 1.02
N LYS A 228 15.37 18.30 0.02
CA LYS A 228 16.54 19.06 -0.51
C LYS A 228 17.49 19.56 0.59
N GLY A 229 17.63 18.80 1.68
CA GLY A 229 18.52 19.18 2.78
C GLY A 229 17.91 20.13 3.82
N GLU A 230 16.68 20.56 3.65
CA GLU A 230 15.95 21.41 4.59
C GLU A 230 14.84 20.64 5.28
N TRP A 231 14.59 20.94 6.56
CA TRP A 231 13.50 20.30 7.30
C TRP A 231 12.16 20.93 6.93
N THR A 232 11.28 20.09 6.38
CA THR A 232 9.90 20.42 6.09
C THR A 232 9.02 19.84 7.20
N THR A 233 8.13 20.65 7.75
CA THR A 233 7.11 20.21 8.70
C THR A 233 5.75 20.35 8.03
N ILE A 234 4.97 19.27 8.07
CA ILE A 234 3.61 19.20 7.53
C ILE A 234 2.70 18.82 8.68
N ARG A 235 1.81 19.73 9.03
CA ARG A 235 0.82 19.53 10.07
C ARG A 235 -0.56 19.38 9.45
N TYR A 236 -1.20 18.30 9.80
CA TYR A 236 -2.56 17.96 9.40
C TYR A 236 -3.47 18.20 10.57
N GLU A 237 -4.53 18.93 10.38
CA GLU A 237 -5.69 19.00 11.25
C GLU A 237 -6.90 18.55 10.44
N LYS A 238 -8.04 18.32 11.11
CA LYS A 238 -9.18 17.61 10.50
C LYS A 238 -9.56 18.11 9.09
N ASP A 239 -9.48 19.41 8.86
CA ASP A 239 -9.91 20.04 7.60
C ASP A 239 -8.81 20.89 6.95
N THR A 240 -7.62 20.96 7.55
CA THR A 240 -6.55 21.83 7.08
C THR A 240 -5.19 21.15 7.07
N VAL A 241 -4.35 21.60 6.15
CA VAL A 241 -2.93 21.24 6.10
C VAL A 241 -2.11 22.50 6.14
N ASP A 242 -1.11 22.53 7.00
CA ASP A 242 -0.09 23.58 7.05
C ASP A 242 1.27 22.99 6.71
N VAL A 243 1.99 23.62 5.79
CA VAL A 243 3.34 23.20 5.37
C VAL A 243 4.31 24.33 5.62
N SER A 244 5.29 24.08 6.45
CA SER A 244 6.34 25.05 6.80
C SER A 244 7.74 24.51 6.52
N GLY A 245 8.66 25.41 6.16
CA GLY A 245 10.06 25.07 5.86
C GLY A 245 10.27 24.28 4.57
N SER A 246 9.26 24.11 3.73
CA SER A 246 9.41 23.36 2.48
C SER A 246 10.18 24.15 1.43
N PRO A 247 11.27 23.60 0.87
CA PRO A 247 11.94 24.17 -0.30
C PRO A 247 11.21 23.89 -1.61
N LEU A 248 10.13 23.07 -1.58
CA LEU A 248 9.29 22.74 -2.71
C LEU A 248 7.97 23.51 -2.64
N PRO A 249 7.46 24.03 -3.77
CA PRO A 249 6.06 24.42 -3.87
C PRO A 249 5.16 23.24 -3.50
N TRP A 250 4.09 23.52 -2.78
CA TRP A 250 3.17 22.48 -2.34
C TRP A 250 1.72 22.77 -2.71
N GLU A 251 0.94 21.70 -2.88
CA GLU A 251 -0.47 21.75 -3.19
C GLU A 251 -1.22 20.69 -2.39
N GLN A 252 -2.34 21.08 -1.77
CA GLN A 252 -3.27 20.13 -1.17
C GLN A 252 -4.24 19.62 -2.23
N ILE A 253 -4.34 18.30 -2.35
CA ILE A 253 -5.24 17.63 -3.29
C ILE A 253 -6.24 16.79 -2.50
N SER A 254 -7.53 16.89 -2.84
CA SER A 254 -8.54 15.98 -2.27
C SER A 254 -8.39 14.57 -2.81
N ARG A 255 -8.49 13.55 -1.95
CA ARG A 255 -8.56 12.16 -2.40
C ARG A 255 -9.89 11.94 -3.12
N GLY A 256 -9.84 11.36 -4.28
CA GLY A 256 -11.01 11.05 -5.11
C GLY A 256 -11.08 11.78 -6.46
N ASN A 257 -10.19 12.72 -6.73
CA ASN A 257 -10.07 13.41 -8.02
C ASN A 257 -8.86 12.92 -8.84
N SER A 258 -8.59 11.61 -8.84
CA SER A 258 -7.71 11.02 -9.86
C SER A 258 -8.56 10.84 -11.11
N ASN A 259 -8.54 11.84 -11.99
CA ASN A 259 -9.01 11.70 -13.37
C ASN A 259 -7.97 10.96 -14.18
#